data_0bcbd986e900e8787afedb4479a1a408
#
_entry.id   0bcbd986e900e8787afedb4479a1a408
#
_cell.length_a   1.000
_cell.length_b   1.000
_cell.length_c   1.000
_cell.angle_alpha   90.00
_cell.angle_beta   90.00
_cell.angle_gamma   90.00
#
_symmetry.space_group_name_H-M   'P 1'
#
loop_
_entity.id
_entity.type
_entity.pdbx_description
1 polymer ?
#
loop_
_entity_poly.entity_id
_entity_poly.type
_entity_poly.pdbx_seq_one_letter_code
_entity_poly.pdbx_strand_id
1 'polypeptide(L)'
;MVLRNLHRRARPFRYAGHLGLMLVLVALMATPRQVWQLGLGVGYCVAWPVLVDWLNRRRGNSVSLGLRVHLLECFVTGGLIGWLSLPLLPVSALATVLLASIAAQAGWWLAWRGGGLLCAGAALGMFACSNPVHISTPSADILSAGLLLTCAVGLGLTSFTKAQHLHRVQTDLEQRSAVLDQLNRRLSRYLPGPVNARIQRQPEQLCTLERRWLTVAFVDVVSFTELAARLAPEELAVILNDYFCAAARLFDDAGGTLASLQGDGVLVYFGDADEGSRQRAALDCVKSCLQVSGLLRQLAQSWRQQGYLVTLATRVGVASGYCTLGDWGAERLDFTVIGSPVNLASRLQAHAGNNRVLISEAAAALVRDEFVLGGRQALALKGLGCAVAFEIVDVPDAST
;
A
#
# COMPACT_ATOMS: atom_id res chain seq x y z
N MET A 1 17.99 -10.12 -7.44
CA MET A 1 18.72 -9.77 -8.68
C MET A 1 19.75 -8.65 -8.49
N VAL A 2 19.50 -7.64 -7.67
CA VAL A 2 20.38 -6.48 -7.41
C VAL A 2 21.74 -6.89 -6.80
N LEU A 3 21.77 -7.83 -5.86
CA LEU A 3 22.99 -8.27 -5.15
C LEU A 3 23.97 -9.09 -6.02
N ARG A 4 23.49 -9.78 -7.06
CA ARG A 4 24.33 -10.54 -8.01
C ARG A 4 25.24 -9.65 -8.86
N ASN A 5 24.88 -8.39 -9.07
CA ASN A 5 25.63 -7.45 -9.88
C ASN A 5 26.67 -6.63 -9.08
N LEU A 6 26.66 -6.69 -7.74
CA LEU A 6 27.58 -5.94 -6.91
C LEU A 6 29.06 -6.32 -7.19
N HIS A 7 29.31 -7.63 -7.33
CA HIS A 7 30.67 -8.13 -7.58
C HIS A 7 31.21 -7.73 -8.96
N ARG A 8 30.35 -7.75 -10.01
CA ARG A 8 30.76 -7.28 -11.35
C ARG A 8 31.12 -5.80 -11.37
N ARG A 9 30.40 -4.96 -10.60
CA ARG A 9 30.67 -3.52 -10.50
C ARG A 9 31.90 -3.19 -9.65
N ALA A 10 32.28 -4.04 -8.70
CA ALA A 10 33.47 -3.87 -7.85
C ALA A 10 34.80 -4.26 -8.53
N ARG A 11 34.75 -5.05 -9.60
CA ARG A 11 35.94 -5.53 -10.32
C ARG A 11 36.88 -4.42 -10.76
N PRO A 12 36.45 -3.38 -11.50
CA PRO A 12 37.36 -2.37 -12.02
C PRO A 12 38.10 -1.64 -10.88
N PHE A 13 37.43 -1.39 -9.75
CA PHE A 13 38.05 -0.73 -8.58
C PHE A 13 39.08 -1.61 -7.90
N ARG A 14 38.85 -2.93 -7.82
CA ARG A 14 39.87 -3.86 -7.27
C ARG A 14 41.11 -3.90 -8.13
N TYR A 15 40.96 -4.08 -9.45
CA TYR A 15 42.09 -4.08 -10.35
C TYR A 15 42.86 -2.74 -10.35
N ALA A 16 42.14 -1.62 -10.33
CA ALA A 16 42.75 -0.29 -10.25
C ALA A 16 43.53 -0.10 -8.92
N GLY A 17 42.98 -0.55 -7.79
CA GLY A 17 43.66 -0.49 -6.50
C GLY A 17 44.95 -1.31 -6.47
N HIS A 18 44.94 -2.54 -6.96
CA HIS A 18 46.12 -3.40 -7.02
C HIS A 18 47.15 -2.91 -8.03
N LEU A 19 46.72 -2.35 -9.16
CA LEU A 19 47.60 -1.71 -10.13
C LEU A 19 48.30 -0.50 -9.50
N GLY A 20 47.58 0.34 -8.78
CA GLY A 20 48.13 1.48 -8.05
C GLY A 20 49.19 1.03 -7.01
N LEU A 21 48.85 -0.01 -6.21
CA LEU A 21 49.80 -0.60 -5.27
C LEU A 21 51.03 -1.14 -5.97
N MET A 22 50.87 -1.84 -7.09
CA MET A 22 51.98 -2.37 -7.90
C MET A 22 52.91 -1.25 -8.35
N LEU A 23 52.37 -0.12 -8.87
CA LEU A 23 53.17 1.03 -9.29
C LEU A 23 53.95 1.65 -8.14
N VAL A 24 53.34 1.76 -6.95
CA VAL A 24 54.03 2.25 -5.75
C VAL A 24 55.16 1.31 -5.35
N LEU A 25 54.94 -0.03 -5.35
CA LEU A 25 55.98 -1.00 -5.04
C LEU A 25 57.11 -0.99 -6.05
N VAL A 26 56.85 -0.83 -7.34
CA VAL A 26 57.86 -0.69 -8.39
C VAL A 26 58.67 0.57 -8.20
N ALA A 27 58.05 1.71 -7.83
CA ALA A 27 58.77 2.94 -7.54
C ALA A 27 59.74 2.81 -6.33
N LEU A 28 59.40 1.98 -5.34
CA LEU A 28 60.26 1.67 -4.20
C LEU A 28 61.39 0.69 -4.54
N MET A 29 61.31 -0.07 -5.65
CA MET A 29 62.41 -0.93 -6.14
C MET A 29 63.64 -0.17 -6.62
N ALA A 30 63.54 1.13 -6.82
CA ALA A 30 64.68 1.97 -7.16
C ALA A 30 65.77 2.02 -6.05
N THR A 31 65.50 1.51 -4.86
CA THR A 31 66.43 1.40 -3.73
C THR A 31 66.96 -0.06 -3.61
N PRO A 32 68.27 -0.30 -3.60
CA PRO A 32 68.84 -1.63 -3.85
C PRO A 32 68.67 -2.69 -2.73
N ARG A 33 68.11 -2.35 -1.60
CA ARG A 33 68.22 -3.20 -0.39
C ARG A 33 67.16 -4.34 -0.22
N GLN A 34 66.03 -4.40 -0.97
CA GLN A 34 64.98 -5.41 -0.75
C GLN A 34 64.22 -5.83 -2.03
N VAL A 35 64.91 -5.90 -3.16
CA VAL A 35 64.29 -6.18 -4.48
C VAL A 35 63.44 -7.46 -4.50
N TRP A 36 63.84 -8.52 -3.81
CA TRP A 36 63.09 -9.77 -3.77
C TRP A 36 61.78 -9.68 -2.96
N GLN A 37 61.78 -8.93 -1.85
CA GLN A 37 60.60 -8.72 -1.02
C GLN A 37 59.55 -7.86 -1.75
N LEU A 38 60.00 -6.80 -2.41
CA LEU A 38 59.17 -5.96 -3.26
C LEU A 38 58.64 -6.76 -4.46
N GLY A 39 59.40 -7.68 -5.03
CA GLY A 39 59.00 -8.61 -6.09
C GLY A 39 57.84 -9.51 -5.66
N LEU A 40 57.86 -10.02 -4.42
CA LEU A 40 56.77 -10.78 -3.86
C LEU A 40 55.46 -9.94 -3.69
N GLY A 41 55.61 -8.68 -3.26
CA GLY A 41 54.51 -7.72 -3.18
C GLY A 41 53.90 -7.45 -4.55
N VAL A 42 54.68 -7.27 -5.59
CA VAL A 42 54.23 -7.12 -6.98
C VAL A 42 53.50 -8.39 -7.45
N GLY A 43 54.08 -9.57 -7.15
CA GLY A 43 53.43 -10.86 -7.45
C GLY A 43 52.06 -10.99 -6.79
N TYR A 44 51.93 -10.54 -5.53
CA TYR A 44 50.62 -10.49 -4.85
C TYR A 44 49.65 -9.56 -5.58
N CYS A 45 50.05 -8.38 -5.99
CA CYS A 45 49.16 -7.43 -6.69
C CYS A 45 48.59 -8.00 -7.99
N VAL A 46 49.32 -8.86 -8.68
CA VAL A 46 48.85 -9.50 -9.93
C VAL A 46 48.04 -10.74 -9.62
N ALA A 47 48.50 -11.63 -8.75
CA ALA A 47 47.89 -12.90 -8.48
C ALA A 47 46.57 -12.81 -7.69
N TRP A 48 46.48 -11.90 -6.72
CA TRP A 48 45.33 -11.81 -5.82
C TRP A 48 44.01 -11.45 -6.51
N PRO A 49 43.90 -10.41 -7.35
CA PRO A 49 42.66 -10.10 -8.06
C PRO A 49 42.19 -11.23 -8.96
N VAL A 50 43.12 -11.94 -9.61
CA VAL A 50 42.81 -13.07 -10.50
C VAL A 50 42.31 -14.25 -9.69
N LEU A 51 42.96 -14.57 -8.56
CA LEU A 51 42.53 -15.63 -7.64
C LEU A 51 41.12 -15.40 -7.08
N VAL A 52 40.86 -14.16 -6.64
CA VAL A 52 39.55 -13.76 -6.11
C VAL A 52 38.46 -13.89 -7.18
N ASP A 53 38.74 -13.47 -8.42
CA ASP A 53 37.79 -13.60 -9.52
C ASP A 53 37.49 -15.05 -9.87
N TRP A 54 38.51 -15.90 -9.84
CA TRP A 54 38.40 -17.33 -10.09
C TRP A 54 37.56 -18.04 -8.99
N LEU A 55 37.83 -17.72 -7.71
CA LEU A 55 37.06 -18.23 -6.57
C LEU A 55 35.58 -17.85 -6.64
N ASN A 56 35.30 -16.58 -6.96
CA ASN A 56 33.93 -16.09 -7.08
C ASN A 56 33.17 -16.72 -8.25
N ARG A 57 33.84 -16.97 -9.38
CA ARG A 57 33.22 -17.71 -10.51
C ARG A 57 32.87 -19.13 -10.13
N ARG A 58 33.77 -19.86 -9.43
CA ARG A 58 33.53 -21.25 -9.02
C ARG A 58 32.41 -21.41 -7.98
N ARG A 59 32.24 -20.46 -7.07
CA ARG A 59 31.25 -20.55 -5.98
C ARG A 59 29.97 -19.73 -6.20
N GLY A 60 29.64 -19.36 -7.43
CA GLY A 60 28.35 -18.79 -7.79
C GLY A 60 28.10 -17.36 -7.31
N ASN A 61 29.14 -16.52 -7.17
CA ASN A 61 29.03 -15.10 -6.79
C ASN A 61 28.27 -14.86 -5.47
N SER A 62 28.54 -15.65 -4.44
CA SER A 62 27.95 -15.48 -3.12
C SER A 62 28.43 -14.17 -2.45
N VAL A 63 27.48 -13.35 -1.96
CA VAL A 63 27.79 -12.09 -1.26
C VAL A 63 28.62 -12.34 0.00
N SER A 64 28.31 -13.40 0.75
CA SER A 64 29.02 -13.76 1.98
C SER A 64 30.48 -14.16 1.72
N LEU A 65 30.77 -14.83 0.60
CA LEU A 65 32.11 -15.15 0.18
C LEU A 65 32.89 -13.88 -0.19
N GLY A 66 32.28 -12.97 -0.95
CA GLY A 66 32.89 -11.70 -1.31
C GLY A 66 33.32 -10.87 -0.10
N LEU A 67 32.48 -10.80 0.94
CA LEU A 67 32.77 -10.11 2.18
C LEU A 67 33.94 -10.73 2.95
N ARG A 68 33.98 -12.08 3.07
CA ARG A 68 35.10 -12.78 3.73
C ARG A 68 36.42 -12.61 2.98
N VAL A 69 36.38 -12.61 1.67
CA VAL A 69 37.57 -12.39 0.82
C VAL A 69 38.12 -10.97 1.03
N HIS A 70 37.23 -9.95 1.13
CA HIS A 70 37.71 -8.58 1.41
C HIS A 70 38.34 -8.43 2.80
N LEU A 71 37.80 -9.10 3.83
CA LEU A 71 38.42 -9.09 5.15
C LEU A 71 39.76 -9.78 5.15
N LEU A 72 39.93 -10.91 4.42
CA LEU A 72 41.21 -11.58 4.24
C LEU A 72 42.20 -10.70 3.47
N GLU A 73 41.74 -10.00 2.44
CA GLU A 73 42.51 -9.03 1.68
C GLU A 73 43.10 -7.92 2.58
N CYS A 74 42.31 -7.37 3.52
CA CYS A 74 42.78 -6.40 4.51
C CYS A 74 43.91 -6.97 5.36
N PHE A 75 43.73 -8.20 5.89
CA PHE A 75 44.72 -8.83 6.74
C PHE A 75 46.03 -9.11 6.00
N VAL A 76 45.97 -9.67 4.79
CA VAL A 76 47.13 -9.98 3.97
C VAL A 76 47.87 -8.70 3.53
N THR A 77 47.10 -7.68 3.11
CA THR A 77 47.68 -6.37 2.73
C THR A 77 48.36 -5.71 3.92
N GLY A 78 47.72 -5.75 5.11
CA GLY A 78 48.34 -5.28 6.35
C GLY A 78 49.66 -6.00 6.66
N GLY A 79 49.65 -7.33 6.55
CA GLY A 79 50.86 -8.15 6.74
C GLY A 79 52.01 -7.76 5.78
N LEU A 80 51.71 -7.55 4.52
CA LEU A 80 52.68 -7.06 3.53
C LEU A 80 53.18 -5.66 3.86
N ILE A 81 52.31 -4.75 4.27
CA ILE A 81 52.70 -3.40 4.69
C ILE A 81 53.71 -3.44 5.84
N GLY A 82 53.40 -4.23 6.89
CA GLY A 82 54.29 -4.38 8.05
C GLY A 82 55.60 -5.08 7.69
N TRP A 83 55.57 -6.15 6.89
CA TRP A 83 56.76 -6.91 6.48
C TRP A 83 57.68 -6.13 5.58
N LEU A 84 57.14 -5.32 4.66
CA LEU A 84 57.92 -4.44 3.77
C LEU A 84 58.34 -3.14 4.41
N SER A 85 57.89 -2.83 5.63
CA SER A 85 58.14 -1.57 6.34
C SER A 85 57.89 -0.33 5.46
N LEU A 86 56.73 -0.32 4.76
CA LEU A 86 56.39 0.73 3.79
C LEU A 86 56.30 2.11 4.46
N PRO A 87 56.70 3.20 3.75
CA PRO A 87 56.57 4.57 4.25
C PRO A 87 55.10 4.94 4.55
N LEU A 88 54.92 5.92 5.45
CA LEU A 88 53.60 6.28 6.00
C LEU A 88 52.61 6.73 4.90
N LEU A 89 53.08 7.48 3.89
CA LEU A 89 52.21 8.03 2.84
C LEU A 89 51.67 6.94 1.90
N PRO A 90 52.48 6.01 1.34
CA PRO A 90 51.99 4.83 0.64
C PRO A 90 51.02 3.96 1.49
N VAL A 91 51.33 3.75 2.77
CA VAL A 91 50.47 2.98 3.68
C VAL A 91 49.11 3.62 3.85
N SER A 92 49.06 4.93 4.09
CA SER A 92 47.83 5.67 4.25
C SER A 92 46.99 5.66 2.96
N ALA A 93 47.63 5.78 1.79
CA ALA A 93 46.96 5.70 0.51
C ALA A 93 46.27 4.33 0.30
N LEU A 94 47.01 3.25 0.55
CA LEU A 94 46.51 1.89 0.41
C LEU A 94 45.36 1.58 1.39
N ALA A 95 45.54 1.92 2.66
CA ALA A 95 44.53 1.75 3.68
C ALA A 95 43.24 2.49 3.30
N THR A 96 43.38 3.75 2.85
CA THR A 96 42.21 4.56 2.43
C THR A 96 41.48 3.93 1.24
N VAL A 97 42.19 3.52 0.19
CA VAL A 97 41.59 2.88 -0.98
C VAL A 97 40.85 1.60 -0.61
N LEU A 98 41.50 0.75 0.20
CA LEU A 98 40.92 -0.54 0.61
C LEU A 98 39.69 -0.37 1.49
N LEU A 99 39.77 0.46 2.54
CA LEU A 99 38.69 0.69 3.48
C LEU A 99 37.52 1.44 2.82
N ALA A 100 37.81 2.41 1.96
CA ALA A 100 36.77 3.12 1.21
C ALA A 100 36.05 2.19 0.23
N SER A 101 36.75 1.26 -0.43
CA SER A 101 36.14 0.24 -1.29
C SER A 101 35.20 -0.67 -0.50
N ILE A 102 35.55 -1.10 0.70
CA ILE A 102 34.74 -1.92 1.57
C ILE A 102 33.51 -1.14 2.07
N ALA A 103 33.70 0.10 2.53
CA ALA A 103 32.61 0.97 2.98
C ALA A 103 31.59 1.21 1.87
N ALA A 104 32.02 1.44 0.64
CA ALA A 104 31.16 1.65 -0.51
C ALA A 104 30.34 0.41 -0.92
N GLN A 105 30.84 -0.80 -0.65
CA GLN A 105 30.20 -2.07 -1.05
C GLN A 105 29.37 -2.71 0.07
N ALA A 106 29.85 -2.67 1.30
CA ALA A 106 29.33 -3.44 2.43
C ALA A 106 28.97 -2.60 3.67
N GLY A 107 29.19 -1.29 3.58
CA GLY A 107 28.86 -0.34 4.63
C GLY A 107 29.98 -0.14 5.67
N TRP A 108 29.76 0.87 6.51
CA TRP A 108 30.73 1.37 7.49
C TRP A 108 31.15 0.33 8.54
N TRP A 109 30.22 -0.50 8.97
CA TRP A 109 30.50 -1.52 9.98
C TRP A 109 31.54 -2.57 9.53
N LEU A 110 31.51 -2.95 8.26
CA LEU A 110 32.49 -3.89 7.72
C LEU A 110 33.85 -3.23 7.46
N ALA A 111 33.85 -1.94 7.10
CA ALA A 111 35.10 -1.17 6.96
C ALA A 111 35.86 -1.08 8.27
N TRP A 112 35.21 -0.88 9.41
CA TRP A 112 35.83 -0.91 10.73
C TRP A 112 36.53 -2.25 11.04
N ARG A 113 35.84 -3.36 10.77
CA ARG A 113 36.42 -4.70 10.92
C ARG A 113 37.62 -4.91 9.99
N GLY A 114 37.52 -4.44 8.75
CA GLY A 114 38.63 -4.44 7.78
C GLY A 114 39.82 -3.64 8.29
N GLY A 115 39.60 -2.47 8.86
CA GLY A 115 40.62 -1.64 9.48
C GLY A 115 41.35 -2.34 10.65
N GLY A 116 40.58 -2.98 11.53
CA GLY A 116 41.14 -3.79 12.62
C GLY A 116 42.05 -4.93 12.12
N LEU A 117 41.56 -5.66 11.09
CA LEU A 117 42.37 -6.74 10.48
C LEU A 117 43.60 -6.25 9.74
N LEU A 118 43.53 -5.09 9.09
CA LEU A 118 44.67 -4.45 8.45
C LEU A 118 45.76 -4.07 9.49
N CYS A 119 45.35 -3.47 10.60
CA CYS A 119 46.25 -3.15 11.72
C CYS A 119 46.88 -4.42 12.35
N ALA A 120 46.06 -5.46 12.57
CA ALA A 120 46.53 -6.74 13.11
C ALA A 120 47.56 -7.41 12.15
N GLY A 121 47.26 -7.40 10.84
CA GLY A 121 48.21 -7.88 9.84
C GLY A 121 49.51 -7.09 9.83
N ALA A 122 49.42 -5.75 9.87
CA ALA A 122 50.59 -4.88 9.89
C ALA A 122 51.48 -5.13 11.13
N ALA A 123 50.89 -5.27 12.30
CA ALA A 123 51.63 -5.58 13.53
C ALA A 123 52.33 -6.94 13.44
N LEU A 124 51.63 -7.98 12.88
CA LEU A 124 52.25 -9.30 12.68
C LEU A 124 53.41 -9.24 11.69
N GLY A 125 53.26 -8.51 10.58
CA GLY A 125 54.29 -8.31 9.57
C GLY A 125 55.49 -7.59 10.13
N MET A 126 55.35 -6.54 10.93
CA MET A 126 56.42 -5.84 11.62
C MET A 126 57.16 -6.75 12.61
N PHE A 127 56.43 -7.59 13.37
CA PHE A 127 57.03 -8.53 14.32
C PHE A 127 57.86 -9.60 13.60
N ALA A 128 57.42 -10.03 12.41
CA ALA A 128 58.14 -11.05 11.60
C ALA A 128 59.40 -10.51 10.93
N CYS A 129 59.57 -9.22 10.84
CA CYS A 129 60.71 -8.59 10.14
C CYS A 129 61.30 -7.46 10.97
N SER A 130 62.49 -7.65 11.52
CA SER A 130 63.25 -6.69 12.34
C SER A 130 63.88 -5.57 11.48
N ASN A 131 63.15 -5.00 10.52
CA ASN A 131 63.69 -4.01 9.59
C ASN A 131 63.39 -2.57 10.05
N PRO A 132 64.36 -1.63 9.88
CA PRO A 132 64.16 -0.22 10.16
C PRO A 132 63.17 0.41 9.18
N VAL A 133 62.41 1.40 9.66
CA VAL A 133 61.46 2.19 8.85
C VAL A 133 62.19 2.80 7.64
N HIS A 134 61.64 2.56 6.43
CA HIS A 134 62.23 3.13 5.22
C HIS A 134 61.85 4.60 5.02
N ILE A 135 62.81 5.39 4.58
CA ILE A 135 62.57 6.77 4.13
C ILE A 135 61.84 6.69 2.79
N SER A 136 60.75 7.45 2.66
CA SER A 136 60.01 7.55 1.42
C SER A 136 60.84 8.15 0.29
N THR A 137 60.59 7.67 -0.94
CA THR A 137 61.17 8.29 -2.14
C THR A 137 60.17 9.30 -2.72
N PRO A 138 60.65 10.46 -3.28
CA PRO A 138 59.72 11.44 -3.89
C PRO A 138 58.77 10.86 -4.95
N SER A 139 59.24 9.87 -5.71
CA SER A 139 58.43 9.15 -6.71
C SER A 139 57.30 8.32 -6.10
N ALA A 140 57.57 7.64 -4.98
CA ALA A 140 56.55 6.84 -4.27
C ALA A 140 55.49 7.76 -3.61
N ASP A 141 55.89 8.91 -3.11
CA ASP A 141 54.97 9.89 -2.52
C ASP A 141 54.05 10.51 -3.57
N ILE A 142 54.56 10.90 -4.74
CA ILE A 142 53.79 11.43 -5.86
C ILE A 142 52.80 10.39 -6.35
N LEU A 143 53.20 9.12 -6.53
CA LEU A 143 52.31 8.04 -6.95
C LEU A 143 51.21 7.74 -5.91
N SER A 144 51.56 7.79 -4.63
CA SER A 144 50.62 7.59 -3.53
C SER A 144 49.56 8.70 -3.47
N ALA A 145 49.98 9.96 -3.65
CA ALA A 145 49.10 11.11 -3.74
C ALA A 145 48.15 11.00 -4.97
N GLY A 146 48.66 10.59 -6.13
CA GLY A 146 47.90 10.33 -7.34
C GLY A 146 46.88 9.21 -7.13
N LEU A 147 47.24 8.12 -6.43
CA LEU A 147 46.34 7.03 -6.09
C LEU A 147 45.22 7.49 -5.15
N LEU A 148 45.50 8.29 -4.15
CA LEU A 148 44.50 8.88 -3.26
C LEU A 148 43.53 9.78 -4.03
N LEU A 149 44.03 10.64 -4.90
CA LEU A 149 43.18 11.53 -5.71
C LEU A 149 42.24 10.74 -6.64
N THR A 150 42.79 9.76 -7.35
CA THR A 150 41.98 8.92 -8.26
C THR A 150 40.91 8.13 -7.50
N CYS A 151 41.23 7.63 -6.31
CA CYS A 151 40.29 6.97 -5.43
C CYS A 151 39.16 7.92 -4.95
N ALA A 152 39.54 9.13 -4.51
CA ALA A 152 38.56 10.14 -4.06
C ALA A 152 37.58 10.53 -5.18
N VAL A 153 38.09 10.77 -6.39
CA VAL A 153 37.27 11.06 -7.57
C VAL A 153 36.37 9.87 -7.91
N GLY A 154 36.92 8.65 -7.94
CA GLY A 154 36.13 7.43 -8.22
C GLY A 154 35.01 7.20 -7.21
N LEU A 155 35.27 7.41 -5.91
CA LEU A 155 34.25 7.32 -4.85
C LEU A 155 33.22 8.43 -4.98
N GLY A 156 33.64 9.66 -5.29
CA GLY A 156 32.73 10.77 -5.54
C GLY A 156 31.75 10.48 -6.68
N LEU A 157 32.27 10.03 -7.83
CA LEU A 157 31.47 9.68 -8.99
C LEU A 157 30.51 8.51 -8.71
N THR A 158 30.97 7.46 -8.01
CA THR A 158 30.08 6.32 -7.67
C THR A 158 29.01 6.70 -6.66
N SER A 159 29.34 7.55 -5.69
CA SER A 159 28.35 8.06 -4.72
C SER A 159 27.31 8.94 -5.41
N PHE A 160 27.74 9.81 -6.31
CA PHE A 160 26.85 10.67 -7.08
C PHE A 160 25.89 9.86 -7.98
N THR A 161 26.41 8.87 -8.71
CA THR A 161 25.56 8.01 -9.55
C THR A 161 24.58 7.17 -8.74
N LYS A 162 24.97 6.67 -7.56
CA LYS A 162 24.09 5.97 -6.63
C LYS A 162 22.99 6.89 -6.08
N ALA A 163 23.36 8.12 -5.67
CA ALA A 163 22.41 9.12 -5.20
C ALA A 163 21.36 9.47 -6.26
N GLN A 164 21.79 9.70 -7.50
CA GLN A 164 20.88 9.93 -8.62
C GLN A 164 19.98 8.73 -8.90
N HIS A 165 20.49 7.52 -8.81
CA HIS A 165 19.67 6.32 -9.02
C HIS A 165 18.61 6.16 -7.93
N LEU A 166 18.98 6.36 -6.66
CA LEU A 166 18.05 6.34 -5.53
C LEU A 166 16.96 7.40 -5.69
N HIS A 167 17.35 8.61 -6.04
CA HIS A 167 16.38 9.69 -6.27
C HIS A 167 15.38 9.36 -7.38
N ARG A 168 15.84 8.81 -8.52
CA ARG A 168 14.96 8.36 -9.60
C ARG A 168 14.00 7.26 -9.17
N VAL A 169 14.48 6.28 -8.38
CA VAL A 169 13.63 5.19 -7.88
C VAL A 169 12.59 5.72 -6.89
N GLN A 170 12.97 6.67 -6.03
CA GLN A 170 12.04 7.30 -5.12
C GLN A 170 10.94 8.06 -5.86
N THR A 171 11.31 8.90 -6.84
CA THR A 171 10.31 9.65 -7.63
C THR A 171 9.38 8.72 -8.44
N ASP A 172 9.89 7.62 -8.99
CA ASP A 172 9.05 6.62 -9.69
C ASP A 172 8.07 5.94 -8.72
N LEU A 173 8.53 5.58 -7.51
CA LEU A 173 7.66 5.00 -6.48
C LEU A 173 6.59 5.98 -6.01
N GLU A 174 6.93 7.25 -5.78
CA GLU A 174 5.98 8.29 -5.39
C GLU A 174 4.92 8.52 -6.48
N GLN A 175 5.34 8.56 -7.75
CA GLN A 175 4.40 8.69 -8.87
C GLN A 175 3.45 7.50 -8.96
N ARG A 176 3.96 6.27 -8.83
CA ARG A 176 3.13 5.05 -8.85
C ARG A 176 2.16 5.02 -7.67
N SER A 177 2.62 5.39 -6.47
CA SER A 177 1.77 5.50 -5.30
C SER A 177 0.64 6.50 -5.50
N ALA A 178 0.95 7.69 -6.03
CA ALA A 178 -0.04 8.72 -6.32
C ALA A 178 -1.09 8.25 -7.35
N VAL A 179 -0.68 7.53 -8.40
CA VAL A 179 -1.60 6.95 -9.39
C VAL A 179 -2.49 5.88 -8.77
N LEU A 180 -1.93 4.99 -7.93
CA LEU A 180 -2.71 3.97 -7.21
C LEU A 180 -3.72 4.59 -6.25
N ASP A 181 -3.33 5.63 -5.51
CA ASP A 181 -4.22 6.36 -4.61
C ASP A 181 -5.35 7.05 -5.37
N GLN A 182 -5.06 7.62 -6.54
CA GLN A 182 -6.07 8.22 -7.39
C GLN A 182 -7.04 7.17 -7.95
N LEU A 183 -6.54 6.01 -8.38
CA LEU A 183 -7.36 4.91 -8.84
C LEU A 183 -8.24 4.36 -7.73
N ASN A 184 -7.67 4.13 -6.54
CA ASN A 184 -8.41 3.68 -5.37
C ASN A 184 -9.53 4.66 -4.99
N ARG A 185 -9.26 5.96 -4.97
CA ARG A 185 -10.30 6.99 -4.72
C ARG A 185 -11.40 6.99 -5.78
N ARG A 186 -11.09 6.70 -7.04
CA ARG A 186 -12.11 6.57 -8.09
C ARG A 186 -12.94 5.31 -7.88
N LEU A 187 -12.31 4.15 -7.64
CA LEU A 187 -13.01 2.89 -7.41
C LEU A 187 -13.88 2.92 -6.14
N SER A 188 -13.42 3.60 -5.08
CA SER A 188 -14.19 3.76 -3.84
C SER A 188 -15.53 4.48 -4.02
N ARG A 189 -15.71 5.25 -5.09
CA ARG A 189 -16.99 5.89 -5.41
C ARG A 189 -18.05 4.91 -5.92
N TYR A 190 -17.63 3.75 -6.41
CA TYR A 190 -18.52 2.70 -6.91
C TYR A 190 -18.85 1.65 -5.85
N LEU A 191 -18.22 1.72 -4.69
CA LEU A 191 -18.43 0.78 -3.59
C LEU A 191 -19.17 1.46 -2.45
N PRO A 192 -20.16 0.79 -1.83
CA PRO A 192 -20.78 1.28 -0.59
C PRO A 192 -19.71 1.52 0.50
N GLY A 193 -19.90 2.55 1.34
CA GLY A 193 -18.95 2.95 2.38
C GLY A 193 -18.46 1.81 3.28
N PRO A 194 -19.36 0.96 3.86
CA PRO A 194 -18.97 -0.18 4.67
C PRO A 194 -18.14 -1.23 3.91
N VAL A 195 -18.44 -1.45 2.63
CA VAL A 195 -17.69 -2.38 1.77
C VAL A 195 -16.27 -1.88 1.56
N ASN A 196 -16.12 -0.60 1.26
CA ASN A 196 -14.79 0.03 1.09
C ASN A 196 -13.97 -0.04 2.38
N ALA A 197 -14.58 0.25 3.54
CA ALA A 197 -13.92 0.13 4.85
C ALA A 197 -13.48 -1.32 5.14
N ARG A 198 -14.26 -2.32 4.74
CA ARG A 198 -13.96 -3.74 4.90
C ARG A 198 -12.80 -4.18 4.00
N ILE A 199 -12.81 -3.78 2.73
CA ILE A 199 -11.71 -4.03 1.78
C ILE A 199 -10.39 -3.47 2.33
N GLN A 200 -10.42 -2.26 2.91
CA GLN A 200 -9.23 -1.64 3.48
C GLN A 200 -8.71 -2.35 4.74
N ARG A 201 -9.61 -2.90 5.57
CA ARG A 201 -9.24 -3.59 6.82
C ARG A 201 -8.78 -5.03 6.62
N GLN A 202 -9.41 -5.75 5.68
CA GLN A 202 -9.18 -7.18 5.48
C GLN A 202 -9.28 -7.56 3.98
N PRO A 203 -8.28 -7.19 3.16
CA PRO A 203 -8.32 -7.42 1.72
C PRO A 203 -8.39 -8.89 1.31
N GLU A 204 -7.97 -9.81 2.19
CA GLU A 204 -7.99 -11.26 1.92
C GLU A 204 -9.34 -11.94 2.21
N GLN A 205 -10.27 -11.24 2.88
CA GLN A 205 -11.60 -11.76 3.24
C GLN A 205 -12.72 -11.30 2.28
N LEU A 206 -12.36 -10.82 1.11
CA LEU A 206 -13.30 -10.58 0.00
C LEU A 206 -13.91 -11.92 -0.40
N CYS A 207 -15.23 -11.96 -0.60
CA CYS A 207 -16.03 -13.13 -0.99
C CYS A 207 -16.58 -14.02 0.15
N THR A 208 -16.62 -13.57 1.39
CA THR A 208 -17.32 -14.32 2.44
C THR A 208 -18.78 -13.95 2.48
N LEU A 209 -19.64 -14.94 2.27
CA LEU A 209 -21.09 -14.81 2.49
C LEU A 209 -21.35 -14.89 4.00
N GLU A 210 -21.91 -13.81 4.56
CA GLU A 210 -22.20 -13.73 5.99
C GLU A 210 -23.70 -13.69 6.23
N ARG A 211 -24.18 -14.55 7.13
CA ARG A 211 -25.56 -14.54 7.59
C ARG A 211 -25.72 -13.57 8.76
N ARG A 212 -26.44 -12.47 8.55
CA ARG A 212 -26.66 -11.43 9.56
C ARG A 212 -28.13 -11.12 9.72
N TRP A 213 -28.52 -10.61 10.89
CA TRP A 213 -29.84 -10.05 11.09
C TRP A 213 -29.83 -8.60 10.64
N LEU A 214 -30.59 -8.29 9.59
CA LEU A 214 -30.65 -6.97 9.01
C LEU A 214 -32.07 -6.44 8.98
N THR A 215 -32.25 -5.12 9.00
CA THR A 215 -33.47 -4.45 8.60
C THR A 215 -33.24 -3.86 7.22
N VAL A 216 -34.10 -4.24 6.29
CA VAL A 216 -34.02 -3.91 4.87
C VAL A 216 -35.18 -3.02 4.49
N ALA A 217 -34.94 -1.96 3.74
CA ALA A 217 -35.98 -1.09 3.17
C ALA A 217 -35.87 -1.05 1.64
N PHE A 218 -37.01 -1.13 0.99
CA PHE A 218 -37.22 -0.77 -0.40
C PHE A 218 -37.95 0.56 -0.47
N VAL A 219 -37.41 1.51 -1.20
CA VAL A 219 -38.01 2.82 -1.48
C VAL A 219 -38.15 2.95 -2.99
N ASP A 220 -39.32 3.22 -3.49
CA ASP A 220 -39.67 3.29 -4.90
C ASP A 220 -40.40 4.58 -5.22
N VAL A 221 -40.19 5.14 -6.42
CA VAL A 221 -40.85 6.39 -6.85
C VAL A 221 -42.16 6.08 -7.52
N VAL A 222 -43.21 6.75 -7.07
CA VAL A 222 -44.54 6.56 -7.61
C VAL A 222 -44.67 7.15 -9.02
N SER A 223 -45.27 6.40 -9.94
CA SER A 223 -45.53 6.84 -11.32
C SER A 223 -44.29 7.26 -12.10
N PHE A 224 -43.15 6.63 -11.79
CA PHE A 224 -41.87 6.92 -12.47
C PHE A 224 -41.99 6.75 -13.99
N THR A 225 -42.64 5.68 -14.47
CA THR A 225 -42.81 5.43 -15.91
C THR A 225 -43.57 6.57 -16.61
N GLU A 226 -44.57 7.18 -15.95
CA GLU A 226 -45.31 8.33 -16.49
C GLU A 226 -44.42 9.59 -16.51
N LEU A 227 -43.59 9.77 -15.49
CA LEU A 227 -42.61 10.85 -15.41
C LEU A 227 -41.59 10.73 -16.53
N ALA A 228 -41.02 9.54 -16.73
CA ALA A 228 -40.05 9.24 -17.78
C ALA A 228 -40.62 9.46 -19.19
N ALA A 229 -41.92 9.29 -19.39
CA ALA A 229 -42.56 9.56 -20.66
C ALA A 229 -42.78 11.07 -20.94
N ARG A 230 -42.72 11.93 -19.93
CA ARG A 230 -43.00 13.39 -20.04
C ARG A 230 -41.75 14.24 -20.10
N LEU A 231 -40.64 13.77 -19.57
CA LEU A 231 -39.42 14.52 -19.50
C LEU A 231 -38.42 14.10 -20.59
N ALA A 232 -37.56 15.04 -21.00
CA ALA A 232 -36.42 14.69 -21.82
C ALA A 232 -35.46 13.78 -21.01
N PRO A 233 -34.75 12.83 -21.64
CA PRO A 233 -33.82 11.92 -20.95
C PRO A 233 -32.80 12.64 -20.08
N GLU A 234 -32.31 13.80 -20.52
CA GLU A 234 -31.34 14.62 -19.80
C GLU A 234 -31.94 15.22 -18.53
N GLU A 235 -33.17 15.71 -18.59
CA GLU A 235 -33.90 16.26 -17.45
C GLU A 235 -34.22 15.18 -16.42
N LEU A 236 -34.68 14.02 -16.91
CA LEU A 236 -34.92 12.86 -16.07
C LEU A 236 -33.64 12.41 -15.34
N ALA A 237 -32.50 12.40 -16.04
CA ALA A 237 -31.21 12.03 -15.45
C ALA A 237 -30.80 13.01 -14.34
N VAL A 238 -31.01 14.31 -14.48
CA VAL A 238 -30.74 15.32 -13.44
C VAL A 238 -31.60 15.04 -12.21
N ILE A 239 -32.91 14.88 -12.38
CA ILE A 239 -33.87 14.66 -11.29
C ILE A 239 -33.56 13.37 -10.52
N LEU A 240 -33.30 12.26 -11.25
CA LEU A 240 -32.92 10.99 -10.64
C LEU A 240 -31.59 11.06 -9.91
N ASN A 241 -30.61 11.70 -10.50
CA ASN A 241 -29.30 11.83 -9.87
C ASN A 241 -29.39 12.64 -8.56
N ASP A 242 -30.12 13.74 -8.56
CA ASP A 242 -30.37 14.54 -7.36
C ASP A 242 -31.08 13.71 -6.28
N TYR A 243 -32.13 12.97 -6.68
CA TYR A 243 -32.86 12.07 -5.77
C TYR A 243 -31.95 10.99 -5.19
N PHE A 244 -31.22 10.25 -6.02
CA PHE A 244 -30.34 9.18 -5.54
C PHE A 244 -29.20 9.70 -4.66
N CYS A 245 -28.59 10.82 -5.01
CA CYS A 245 -27.55 11.43 -4.20
C CYS A 245 -28.07 11.89 -2.84
N ALA A 246 -29.25 12.46 -2.79
CA ALA A 246 -29.87 12.92 -1.55
C ALA A 246 -30.36 11.75 -0.68
N ALA A 247 -30.98 10.74 -1.28
CA ALA A 247 -31.41 9.52 -0.60
C ALA A 247 -30.21 8.74 -0.04
N ALA A 248 -29.12 8.60 -0.83
CA ALA A 248 -27.91 7.94 -0.37
C ALA A 248 -27.30 8.61 0.86
N ARG A 249 -27.23 9.94 0.86
CA ARG A 249 -26.75 10.70 2.04
C ARG A 249 -27.66 10.51 3.25
N LEU A 250 -28.97 10.62 3.07
CA LEU A 250 -29.94 10.44 4.14
C LEU A 250 -29.77 9.10 4.84
N PHE A 251 -29.63 8.01 4.07
CA PHE A 251 -29.46 6.68 4.64
C PHE A 251 -28.07 6.44 5.22
N ASP A 252 -27.00 6.96 4.59
CA ASP A 252 -25.62 6.84 5.08
C ASP A 252 -25.43 7.59 6.40
N ASP A 253 -25.94 8.80 6.51
CA ASP A 253 -25.91 9.61 7.74
C ASP A 253 -26.64 8.92 8.92
N ALA A 254 -27.65 8.11 8.62
CA ALA A 254 -28.36 7.29 9.62
C ALA A 254 -27.71 5.91 9.89
N GLY A 255 -26.55 5.61 9.29
CA GLY A 255 -25.85 4.32 9.46
C GLY A 255 -26.41 3.20 8.61
N GLY A 256 -27.22 3.50 7.59
CA GLY A 256 -27.69 2.55 6.59
C GLY A 256 -26.68 2.37 5.46
N THR A 257 -26.80 1.29 4.73
CA THR A 257 -25.99 1.02 3.54
C THR A 257 -26.88 0.85 2.33
N LEU A 258 -26.65 1.65 1.28
CA LEU A 258 -27.30 1.51 0.00
C LEU A 258 -26.74 0.28 -0.71
N ALA A 259 -27.58 -0.76 -0.89
CA ALA A 259 -27.17 -2.03 -1.51
C ALA A 259 -27.23 -1.98 -3.04
N SER A 260 -28.30 -1.42 -3.60
CA SER A 260 -28.48 -1.32 -5.05
C SER A 260 -29.51 -0.26 -5.43
N LEU A 261 -29.36 0.24 -6.66
CA LEU A 261 -30.37 1.04 -7.36
C LEU A 261 -31.06 0.12 -8.38
N GLN A 262 -32.37 0.02 -8.32
CA GLN A 262 -33.18 -0.84 -9.21
C GLN A 262 -34.21 0.01 -9.98
N GLY A 263 -33.77 0.52 -11.14
CA GLY A 263 -34.58 1.50 -11.88
C GLY A 263 -34.68 2.80 -11.10
N ASP A 264 -35.89 3.14 -10.64
CA ASP A 264 -36.22 4.27 -9.78
C ASP A 264 -36.26 3.92 -8.28
N GLY A 265 -36.05 2.64 -7.96
CA GLY A 265 -36.06 2.13 -6.60
C GLY A 265 -34.68 2.09 -5.95
N VAL A 266 -34.69 2.23 -4.62
CA VAL A 266 -33.51 2.17 -3.77
C VAL A 266 -33.65 1.03 -2.77
N LEU A 267 -32.68 0.12 -2.73
CA LEU A 267 -32.56 -0.93 -1.73
C LEU A 267 -31.52 -0.51 -0.69
N VAL A 268 -31.93 -0.45 0.56
CA VAL A 268 -31.08 -0.06 1.71
C VAL A 268 -31.18 -1.11 2.80
N TYR A 269 -30.09 -1.32 3.54
CA TYR A 269 -30.11 -2.17 4.73
C TYR A 269 -29.39 -1.51 5.90
N PHE A 270 -29.78 -1.92 7.12
CA PHE A 270 -29.23 -1.48 8.39
C PHE A 270 -28.82 -2.68 9.24
N GLY A 271 -27.74 -2.56 10.05
CA GLY A 271 -27.28 -3.60 10.96
C GLY A 271 -25.97 -4.28 10.57
N ASP A 272 -25.25 -3.77 9.56
CA ASP A 272 -23.94 -4.32 9.12
C ASP A 272 -22.76 -3.75 9.91
N ALA A 273 -22.83 -2.49 10.31
CA ALA A 273 -21.68 -1.78 10.91
C ALA A 273 -21.39 -2.15 12.36
N ASP A 274 -22.38 -2.70 13.09
CA ASP A 274 -22.22 -3.05 14.50
C ASP A 274 -23.07 -4.29 14.83
N GLU A 275 -22.56 -5.21 15.67
CA GLU A 275 -23.37 -6.25 16.30
C GLU A 275 -24.38 -5.65 17.31
N GLY A 276 -24.53 -4.32 17.25
CA GLY A 276 -25.42 -3.53 18.06
C GLY A 276 -26.88 -3.94 17.93
N SER A 277 -27.71 -3.47 18.83
CA SER A 277 -29.12 -3.79 19.01
C SER A 277 -29.89 -3.82 17.67
N ARG A 278 -30.48 -4.97 17.32
CA ARG A 278 -31.42 -5.15 16.20
C ARG A 278 -32.52 -4.09 16.19
N GLN A 279 -32.93 -3.68 17.38
CA GLN A 279 -33.93 -2.64 17.61
C GLN A 279 -33.43 -1.28 17.08
N ARG A 280 -32.15 -0.90 17.36
CA ARG A 280 -31.59 0.36 16.88
C ARG A 280 -31.52 0.41 15.36
N ALA A 281 -31.06 -0.67 14.71
CA ALA A 281 -31.04 -0.77 13.26
C ALA A 281 -32.44 -0.63 12.63
N ALA A 282 -33.48 -1.23 13.25
CA ALA A 282 -34.85 -1.08 12.81
C ALA A 282 -35.37 0.34 13.00
N LEU A 283 -35.09 0.97 14.13
CA LEU A 283 -35.48 2.35 14.44
C LEU A 283 -34.85 3.34 13.45
N ASP A 284 -33.54 3.25 13.25
CA ASP A 284 -32.80 4.14 12.34
C ASP A 284 -33.28 3.98 10.89
N CYS A 285 -33.56 2.73 10.47
CA CYS A 285 -34.15 2.44 9.17
C CYS A 285 -35.52 3.10 9.00
N VAL A 286 -36.43 2.91 9.95
CA VAL A 286 -37.81 3.46 9.86
C VAL A 286 -37.78 4.99 9.94
N LYS A 287 -36.99 5.59 10.83
CA LYS A 287 -36.78 7.04 10.93
C LYS A 287 -36.34 7.64 9.60
N SER A 288 -35.32 7.04 8.97
CA SER A 288 -34.81 7.49 7.67
C SER A 288 -35.87 7.35 6.57
N CYS A 289 -36.59 6.25 6.55
CA CYS A 289 -37.67 6.02 5.57
C CYS A 289 -38.80 7.09 5.67
N LEU A 290 -39.17 7.49 6.87
CA LEU A 290 -40.17 8.57 7.09
C LEU A 290 -39.67 9.93 6.60
N GLN A 291 -38.35 10.19 6.69
CA GLN A 291 -37.77 11.43 6.24
C GLN A 291 -37.68 11.58 4.72
N VAL A 292 -37.77 10.48 3.94
CA VAL A 292 -37.70 10.50 2.47
C VAL A 292 -38.78 11.44 1.87
N SER A 293 -40.00 11.43 2.39
CA SER A 293 -41.07 12.31 1.89
C SER A 293 -40.78 13.80 2.11
N GLY A 294 -40.13 14.15 3.21
CA GLY A 294 -39.62 15.50 3.50
C GLY A 294 -38.49 15.91 2.55
N LEU A 295 -37.53 15.00 2.32
CA LEU A 295 -36.47 15.17 1.37
C LEU A 295 -36.98 15.47 -0.04
N LEU A 296 -37.96 14.70 -0.52
CA LEU A 296 -38.55 14.90 -1.84
C LEU A 296 -39.25 16.26 -1.96
N ARG A 297 -39.90 16.75 -0.90
CA ARG A 297 -40.47 18.09 -0.90
C ARG A 297 -39.44 19.18 -1.04
N GLN A 298 -38.29 19.03 -0.37
CA GLN A 298 -37.17 19.96 -0.52
C GLN A 298 -36.57 19.94 -1.94
N LEU A 299 -36.35 18.76 -2.50
CA LEU A 299 -35.88 18.61 -3.87
C LEU A 299 -36.86 19.19 -4.89
N ALA A 300 -38.17 18.98 -4.71
CA ALA A 300 -39.19 19.56 -5.58
C ALA A 300 -39.17 21.11 -5.57
N GLN A 301 -38.85 21.74 -4.44
CA GLN A 301 -38.65 23.20 -4.38
C GLN A 301 -37.41 23.63 -5.18
N SER A 302 -36.28 22.92 -5.04
CA SER A 302 -35.07 23.18 -5.81
C SER A 302 -35.29 23.00 -7.31
N TRP A 303 -35.95 21.93 -7.73
CA TRP A 303 -36.27 21.66 -9.13
C TRP A 303 -37.19 22.71 -9.74
N ARG A 304 -38.17 23.22 -8.98
CA ARG A 304 -39.02 24.36 -9.44
C ARG A 304 -38.18 25.61 -9.70
N GLN A 305 -37.20 25.92 -8.85
CA GLN A 305 -36.32 27.06 -9.07
C GLN A 305 -35.44 26.90 -10.32
N GLN A 306 -35.15 25.66 -10.72
CA GLN A 306 -34.44 25.32 -11.94
C GLN A 306 -35.34 25.21 -13.18
N GLY A 307 -36.65 25.40 -13.04
CA GLY A 307 -37.64 25.34 -14.11
C GLY A 307 -38.31 23.98 -14.29
N TYR A 308 -38.01 22.98 -13.45
CA TYR A 308 -38.63 21.66 -13.53
C TYR A 308 -39.88 21.58 -12.65
N LEU A 309 -41.05 21.40 -13.25
CA LEU A 309 -42.33 21.25 -12.52
C LEU A 309 -42.58 19.77 -12.16
N VAL A 310 -41.70 19.22 -11.32
CA VAL A 310 -41.75 17.81 -10.91
C VAL A 310 -42.00 17.71 -9.41
N THR A 311 -42.90 16.79 -9.04
CA THR A 311 -43.16 16.39 -7.65
C THR A 311 -43.16 14.87 -7.61
N LEU A 312 -42.28 14.30 -6.77
CA LEU A 312 -42.20 12.85 -6.58
C LEU A 312 -42.90 12.46 -5.27
N ALA A 313 -43.47 11.27 -5.31
CA ALA A 313 -43.95 10.56 -4.13
C ALA A 313 -43.25 9.21 -4.07
N THR A 314 -43.13 8.63 -2.88
CA THR A 314 -42.50 7.31 -2.70
C THR A 314 -43.41 6.32 -2.03
N ARG A 315 -43.14 5.04 -2.23
CA ARG A 315 -43.69 3.92 -1.47
C ARG A 315 -42.56 3.21 -0.79
N VAL A 316 -42.73 2.87 0.47
CA VAL A 316 -41.69 2.24 1.26
C VAL A 316 -42.17 0.95 1.89
N GLY A 317 -41.36 -0.10 1.76
CA GLY A 317 -41.53 -1.35 2.46
C GLY A 317 -40.31 -1.70 3.29
N VAL A 318 -40.51 -2.04 4.57
CA VAL A 318 -39.46 -2.40 5.51
C VAL A 318 -39.66 -3.79 6.08
N ALA A 319 -38.59 -4.60 6.10
CA ALA A 319 -38.65 -5.93 6.72
C ALA A 319 -37.37 -6.24 7.49
N SER A 320 -37.48 -6.91 8.63
CA SER A 320 -36.34 -7.34 9.44
C SER A 320 -36.25 -8.86 9.48
N GLY A 321 -35.00 -9.37 9.47
CA GLY A 321 -34.77 -10.80 9.56
C GLY A 321 -33.36 -11.19 9.14
N TYR A 322 -33.08 -12.51 9.10
CA TYR A 322 -31.82 -13.04 8.65
C TYR A 322 -31.67 -12.90 7.14
N CYS A 323 -30.61 -12.23 6.73
CA CYS A 323 -30.17 -12.08 5.34
C CYS A 323 -28.75 -12.64 5.18
N THR A 324 -28.37 -12.94 3.95
CA THR A 324 -27.00 -13.23 3.57
C THR A 324 -26.43 -12.01 2.86
N LEU A 325 -25.33 -11.49 3.38
CA LEU A 325 -24.62 -10.33 2.88
C LEU A 325 -23.27 -10.81 2.30
N GLY A 326 -22.85 -10.28 1.16
CA GLY A 326 -21.57 -10.60 0.56
C GLY A 326 -21.52 -10.40 -0.93
N ASP A 327 -20.42 -10.88 -1.52
CA ASP A 327 -20.16 -10.79 -2.95
C ASP A 327 -20.84 -11.93 -3.71
N TRP A 328 -21.60 -11.59 -4.74
CA TRP A 328 -22.31 -12.53 -5.59
C TRP A 328 -21.84 -12.40 -7.03
N GLY A 329 -21.57 -13.53 -7.67
CA GLY A 329 -21.13 -13.60 -9.05
C GLY A 329 -19.78 -14.29 -9.18
N ALA A 330 -19.35 -14.54 -10.43
CA ALA A 330 -18.08 -15.20 -10.73
C ALA A 330 -17.08 -14.24 -11.40
N GLU A 331 -17.46 -13.62 -12.50
CA GLU A 331 -16.62 -12.68 -13.24
C GLU A 331 -16.87 -11.23 -12.81
N ARG A 332 -18.10 -10.91 -12.49
CA ARG A 332 -18.52 -9.63 -11.93
C ARG A 332 -19.10 -9.88 -10.55
N LEU A 333 -18.46 -9.31 -9.54
CA LEU A 333 -18.89 -9.39 -8.15
C LEU A 333 -19.80 -8.20 -7.83
N ASP A 334 -21.03 -8.48 -7.41
CA ASP A 334 -21.94 -7.48 -6.88
C ASP A 334 -22.10 -7.72 -5.38
N PHE A 335 -21.65 -6.78 -4.56
CA PHE A 335 -21.86 -6.82 -3.12
C PHE A 335 -23.30 -6.43 -2.81
N THR A 336 -24.09 -7.37 -2.34
CA THR A 336 -25.51 -7.14 -2.07
C THR A 336 -26.04 -8.01 -0.93
N VAL A 337 -27.27 -7.74 -0.55
CA VAL A 337 -28.01 -8.46 0.48
C VAL A 337 -29.10 -9.33 -0.17
N ILE A 338 -29.16 -10.61 0.21
CA ILE A 338 -30.14 -11.58 -0.27
C ILE A 338 -30.82 -12.25 0.92
N GLY A 339 -32.14 -12.46 0.81
CA GLY A 339 -32.89 -13.17 1.84
C GLY A 339 -34.38 -12.96 1.75
N SER A 340 -35.16 -13.73 2.54
CA SER A 340 -36.59 -13.57 2.65
C SER A 340 -37.01 -12.14 3.06
N PRO A 341 -36.30 -11.44 3.97
CA PRO A 341 -36.65 -10.05 4.31
C PRO A 341 -36.53 -9.09 3.12
N VAL A 342 -35.58 -9.29 2.22
CA VAL A 342 -35.41 -8.46 1.01
C VAL A 342 -36.63 -8.58 0.10
N ASN A 343 -37.07 -9.82 -0.17
CA ASN A 343 -38.23 -10.09 -0.98
C ASN A 343 -39.51 -9.55 -0.30
N LEU A 344 -39.59 -9.69 1.03
CA LEU A 344 -40.72 -9.19 1.79
C LEU A 344 -40.83 -7.67 1.75
N ALA A 345 -39.72 -6.96 1.96
CA ALA A 345 -39.65 -5.50 1.87
C ALA A 345 -40.11 -4.98 0.50
N SER A 346 -39.62 -5.61 -0.59
CA SER A 346 -40.05 -5.28 -1.96
C SER A 346 -41.54 -5.47 -2.17
N ARG A 347 -42.13 -6.54 -1.62
CA ARG A 347 -43.58 -6.78 -1.75
C ARG A 347 -44.41 -5.82 -0.89
N LEU A 348 -43.95 -5.49 0.31
CA LEU A 348 -44.61 -4.49 1.16
C LEU A 348 -44.59 -3.12 0.49
N GLN A 349 -43.47 -2.71 -0.12
CA GLN A 349 -43.36 -1.48 -0.88
C GLN A 349 -44.44 -1.39 -1.98
N ALA A 350 -44.63 -2.47 -2.73
CA ALA A 350 -45.65 -2.51 -3.80
C ALA A 350 -47.10 -2.34 -3.31
N HIS A 351 -47.39 -2.65 -2.04
CA HIS A 351 -48.68 -2.49 -1.40
C HIS A 351 -48.82 -1.19 -0.57
N ALA A 352 -47.71 -0.47 -0.37
CA ALA A 352 -47.71 0.76 0.37
C ALA A 352 -48.48 1.88 -0.37
N GLY A 353 -49.20 2.72 0.35
CA GLY A 353 -49.75 3.94 -0.18
C GLY A 353 -48.68 4.98 -0.53
N ASN A 354 -49.05 6.02 -1.28
CA ASN A 354 -48.14 7.11 -1.64
C ASN A 354 -47.66 7.85 -0.38
N ASN A 355 -46.36 8.00 -0.25
CA ASN A 355 -45.66 8.57 0.92
C ASN A 355 -45.94 7.82 2.23
N ARG A 356 -46.23 6.52 2.14
CA ARG A 356 -46.47 5.65 3.28
C ARG A 356 -45.38 4.60 3.44
N VAL A 357 -45.19 4.17 4.69
CA VAL A 357 -44.23 3.15 5.08
C VAL A 357 -44.95 1.95 5.63
N LEU A 358 -44.87 0.80 4.94
CA LEU A 358 -45.35 -0.48 5.42
C LEU A 358 -44.20 -1.30 5.99
N ILE A 359 -44.41 -1.87 7.16
CA ILE A 359 -43.38 -2.66 7.85
C ILE A 359 -43.87 -4.07 8.13
N SER A 360 -42.96 -5.05 8.09
CA SER A 360 -43.24 -6.45 8.44
C SER A 360 -43.51 -6.61 9.93
N GLU A 361 -44.15 -7.72 10.31
CA GLU A 361 -44.42 -8.07 11.71
C GLU A 361 -43.16 -8.13 12.55
N ALA A 362 -42.04 -8.67 12.00
CA ALA A 362 -40.73 -8.70 12.66
C ALA A 362 -40.12 -7.31 12.88
N ALA A 363 -40.28 -6.40 11.91
CA ALA A 363 -39.84 -5.00 12.06
C ALA A 363 -40.73 -4.26 13.06
N ALA A 364 -42.06 -4.47 12.99
CA ALA A 364 -43.02 -3.87 13.91
C ALA A 364 -42.74 -4.24 15.38
N ALA A 365 -42.35 -5.49 15.64
CA ALA A 365 -41.99 -5.94 16.99
C ALA A 365 -40.76 -5.19 17.56
N LEU A 366 -39.84 -4.69 16.71
CA LEU A 366 -38.64 -3.96 17.11
C LEU A 366 -38.89 -2.46 17.33
N VAL A 367 -39.93 -1.89 16.70
CA VAL A 367 -40.14 -0.43 16.69
C VAL A 367 -41.43 0.03 17.39
N ARG A 368 -42.23 -0.89 17.90
CA ARG A 368 -43.59 -0.60 18.49
C ARG A 368 -43.53 0.38 19.66
N ASP A 369 -42.40 0.46 20.37
CA ASP A 369 -42.29 1.30 21.56
C ASP A 369 -42.03 2.77 21.20
N GLU A 370 -41.59 3.04 19.95
CA GLU A 370 -41.24 4.39 19.48
C GLU A 370 -42.14 4.91 18.34
N PHE A 371 -43.01 4.06 17.75
CA PHE A 371 -43.90 4.47 16.65
C PHE A 371 -45.30 3.99 16.86
N VAL A 372 -46.25 4.84 16.45
CA VAL A 372 -47.68 4.45 16.39
C VAL A 372 -47.92 3.62 15.14
N LEU A 373 -48.32 2.37 15.35
CA LEU A 373 -48.60 1.44 14.27
C LEU A 373 -50.10 1.43 13.95
N GLY A 374 -50.41 1.50 12.67
CA GLY A 374 -51.78 1.28 12.18
C GLY A 374 -52.27 -0.14 12.41
N GLY A 375 -53.50 -0.38 12.01
CA GLY A 375 -54.11 -1.68 12.15
C GLY A 375 -53.34 -2.79 11.43
N ARG A 376 -53.39 -3.99 11.99
CA ARG A 376 -52.82 -5.21 11.40
C ARG A 376 -53.44 -5.51 10.04
N GLN A 377 -52.65 -5.57 8.99
CA GLN A 377 -53.09 -5.87 7.63
C GLN A 377 -52.55 -7.24 7.21
N ALA A 378 -53.46 -8.13 6.77
CA ALA A 378 -53.07 -9.40 6.18
C ALA A 378 -53.00 -9.23 4.66
N LEU A 379 -51.81 -9.30 4.09
CA LEU A 379 -51.55 -9.10 2.67
C LEU A 379 -51.22 -10.41 1.97
N ALA A 380 -51.91 -10.70 0.87
CA ALA A 380 -51.60 -11.83 0.01
C ALA A 380 -50.45 -11.43 -0.92
N LEU A 381 -49.22 -11.90 -0.62
CA LEU A 381 -48.02 -11.54 -1.35
C LEU A 381 -47.63 -12.63 -2.34
N LYS A 382 -47.46 -12.28 -3.60
CA LYS A 382 -47.07 -13.22 -4.66
C LYS A 382 -45.73 -13.91 -4.32
N GLY A 383 -45.76 -15.24 -4.19
CA GLY A 383 -44.62 -16.07 -3.91
C GLY A 383 -44.19 -16.19 -2.43
N LEU A 384 -44.86 -15.45 -1.53
CA LEU A 384 -44.59 -15.48 -0.08
C LEU A 384 -45.80 -15.91 0.75
N GLY A 385 -46.98 -16.09 0.11
CA GLY A 385 -48.21 -16.43 0.80
C GLY A 385 -48.85 -15.22 1.52
N CYS A 386 -49.49 -15.47 2.67
CA CYS A 386 -50.06 -14.40 3.49
C CYS A 386 -49.04 -13.88 4.49
N ALA A 387 -48.77 -12.58 4.44
CA ALA A 387 -47.87 -11.90 5.37
C ALA A 387 -48.61 -10.80 6.15
N VAL A 388 -48.22 -10.57 7.38
CA VAL A 388 -48.73 -9.51 8.23
C VAL A 388 -47.89 -8.28 8.09
N ALA A 389 -48.52 -7.13 7.90
CA ALA A 389 -47.87 -5.83 7.80
C ALA A 389 -48.60 -4.79 8.66
N PHE A 390 -47.88 -3.74 8.99
CA PHE A 390 -48.34 -2.57 9.71
C PHE A 390 -47.92 -1.31 8.97
N GLU A 391 -48.78 -0.31 8.94
CA GLU A 391 -48.44 1.02 8.45
C GLU A 391 -47.94 1.87 9.61
N ILE A 392 -46.88 2.66 9.39
CA ILE A 392 -46.46 3.68 10.36
C ILE A 392 -47.39 4.87 10.22
N VAL A 393 -48.11 5.22 11.27
CA VAL A 393 -49.13 6.29 11.24
C VAL A 393 -48.58 7.57 11.77
N ASP A 394 -47.83 7.55 12.84
CA ASP A 394 -47.25 8.73 13.46
C ASP A 394 -46.01 8.43 14.30
N VAL A 395 -45.22 9.47 14.59
CA VAL A 395 -44.18 9.42 15.62
C VAL A 395 -44.84 9.98 16.89
N PRO A 396 -44.82 9.27 18.03
CA PRO A 396 -45.33 9.86 19.26
C PRO A 396 -44.55 11.14 19.53
N ASP A 397 -45.27 12.26 19.71
CA ASP A 397 -44.67 13.50 20.14
C ASP A 397 -43.85 13.27 21.41
N ALA A 398 -42.58 13.58 21.38
CA ALA A 398 -41.65 13.49 22.51
C ALA A 398 -41.91 14.62 23.55
N SER A 399 -43.17 14.90 23.82
CA SER A 399 -43.61 15.93 24.76
C SER A 399 -44.74 15.38 25.65
N THR A 400 -44.38 14.56 26.60
CA THR A 400 -45.02 14.47 27.93
C THR A 400 -43.99 14.02 28.96
#